data_8ccd7fa5309bb395148f9957003b5438
#
_entry.id   8ccd7fa5309bb395148f9957003b5438
#
_cell.length_a   1.000
_cell.length_b   1.000
_cell.length_c   1.000
_cell.angle_alpha   90.00
_cell.angle_beta   90.00
_cell.angle_gamma   90.00
#
_symmetry.space_group_name_H-M   'P 1'
#
loop_
_entity.id
_entity.type
_entity.pdbx_description
1 polymer ?
#
loop_
_entity_poly.entity_id
_entity_poly.type
_entity_poly.pdbx_seq_one_letter_code
_entity_poly.pdbx_strand_id
1 'polypeptide(L)'
;GSLIQGPVYIGPDCRINPGAKVRKNVTLGPMCKIGGEIEDVIFQGYSNKQHDGFLGHSYIGEWVNLGANTNNSDLKNNYGSIRLNIEDKIIETGKQFLGTMMGDYTRTGISTMLNTGTIIGLGANIFGAGFQDKYIPSFQWGRDSRTELDKFLLTAENMKKRRGNKMSYEEKAFLTKLFEN
;
A
#
# COMPACT_ATOMS: atom_id res chain seq x y z
N GLY A 1 -21.54 2.95 -12.70
CA GLY A 1 -21.62 3.89 -11.58
C GLY A 1 -20.24 4.29 -11.02
N SER A 2 -19.14 3.94 -11.72
CA SER A 2 -17.80 4.41 -11.35
C SER A 2 -17.47 5.72 -12.06
N LEU A 3 -16.77 6.63 -11.36
CA LEU A 3 -16.22 7.85 -11.94
C LEU A 3 -14.75 7.62 -12.31
N ILE A 4 -14.37 7.91 -13.55
CA ILE A 4 -12.97 7.89 -13.99
C ILE A 4 -12.64 9.26 -14.60
N GLN A 5 -11.71 9.98 -13.96
CA GLN A 5 -11.28 11.31 -14.34
C GLN A 5 -9.78 11.27 -14.68
N GLY A 6 -9.46 11.44 -15.96
CA GLY A 6 -8.06 11.40 -16.42
C GLY A 6 -7.21 12.60 -16.01
N PRO A 7 -5.88 12.49 -16.25
CA PRO A 7 -5.22 11.36 -16.89
C PRO A 7 -5.14 10.11 -16.02
N VAL A 8 -5.45 8.95 -16.59
CA VAL A 8 -5.45 7.64 -15.90
C VAL A 8 -4.91 6.56 -16.84
N TYR A 9 -4.01 5.73 -16.35
CA TYR A 9 -3.60 4.49 -16.99
C TYR A 9 -4.14 3.30 -16.22
N ILE A 10 -4.80 2.37 -16.88
CA ILE A 10 -5.31 1.12 -16.31
C ILE A 10 -4.70 -0.03 -17.07
N GLY A 11 -3.82 -0.77 -16.39
CA GLY A 11 -3.15 -1.95 -16.93
C GLY A 11 -4.09 -3.12 -17.18
N PRO A 12 -3.58 -4.20 -17.80
CA PRO A 12 -4.38 -5.37 -18.15
C PRO A 12 -4.96 -6.04 -16.89
N ASP A 13 -6.13 -6.66 -17.08
CA ASP A 13 -6.84 -7.46 -16.07
C ASP A 13 -7.16 -6.74 -14.76
N CYS A 14 -7.14 -5.41 -14.78
CA CYS A 14 -7.60 -4.60 -13.65
C CYS A 14 -9.13 -4.65 -13.52
N ARG A 15 -9.59 -4.54 -12.28
CA ARG A 15 -11.01 -4.43 -11.96
C ARG A 15 -11.30 -3.15 -11.20
N ILE A 16 -12.19 -2.33 -11.75
CA ILE A 16 -12.75 -1.17 -11.08
C ILE A 16 -14.14 -1.55 -10.56
N ASN A 17 -14.32 -1.52 -9.25
CA ASN A 17 -15.58 -1.89 -8.62
C ASN A 17 -16.64 -0.80 -8.81
N PRO A 18 -17.94 -1.15 -8.86
CA PRO A 18 -19.02 -0.16 -8.91
C PRO A 18 -18.90 0.89 -7.82
N GLY A 19 -19.18 2.15 -8.14
CA GLY A 19 -19.08 3.27 -7.22
C GLY A 19 -17.68 3.79 -6.95
N ALA A 20 -16.65 3.20 -7.54
CA ALA A 20 -15.27 3.69 -7.40
C ALA A 20 -15.11 5.09 -8.01
N LYS A 21 -14.29 5.91 -7.36
CA LYS A 21 -13.88 7.24 -7.83
C LYS A 21 -12.39 7.21 -8.12
N VAL A 22 -12.04 6.98 -9.38
CA VAL A 22 -10.66 7.04 -9.88
C VAL A 22 -10.46 8.46 -10.42
N ARG A 23 -9.79 9.28 -9.63
CA ARG A 23 -9.54 10.68 -9.98
C ARG A 23 -8.23 10.80 -10.77
N LYS A 24 -7.78 12.03 -11.03
CA LYS A 24 -6.63 12.34 -11.89
C LYS A 24 -5.32 11.65 -11.46
N ASN A 25 -4.40 11.54 -12.41
CA ASN A 25 -3.02 11.11 -12.21
C ASN A 25 -2.89 9.71 -11.56
N VAL A 26 -3.72 8.76 -11.98
CA VAL A 26 -3.69 7.40 -11.46
C VAL A 26 -3.03 6.46 -12.47
N THR A 27 -2.09 5.66 -12.00
CA THR A 27 -1.47 4.56 -12.76
C THR A 27 -1.74 3.25 -12.05
N LEU A 28 -2.40 2.33 -12.73
CA LEU A 28 -2.65 0.97 -12.24
C LEU A 28 -1.84 -0.02 -13.09
N GLY A 29 -0.86 -0.68 -12.49
CA GLY A 29 -0.22 -1.85 -13.07
C GLY A 29 -1.20 -3.02 -13.22
N PRO A 30 -0.75 -4.16 -13.73
CA PRO A 30 -1.63 -5.28 -14.05
C PRO A 30 -2.36 -5.85 -12.82
N MET A 31 -3.54 -6.46 -13.05
CA MET A 31 -4.26 -7.26 -12.06
C MET A 31 -4.68 -6.52 -10.78
N CYS A 32 -4.70 -5.19 -10.77
CA CYS A 32 -5.16 -4.40 -9.62
C CYS A 32 -6.69 -4.44 -9.49
N LYS A 33 -7.16 -4.35 -8.24
CA LYS A 33 -8.60 -4.24 -7.95
C LYS A 33 -8.86 -3.00 -7.13
N ILE A 34 -9.66 -2.10 -7.67
CA ILE A 34 -9.87 -0.76 -7.12
C ILE A 34 -11.34 -0.52 -6.80
N GLY A 35 -11.58 0.09 -5.64
CA GLY A 35 -12.84 0.62 -5.14
C GLY A 35 -12.56 1.82 -4.22
N GLY A 36 -13.61 2.48 -3.73
CA GLY A 36 -13.47 3.70 -2.95
C GLY A 36 -12.94 4.87 -3.78
N GLU A 37 -12.15 5.75 -3.19
CA GLU A 37 -11.61 6.94 -3.86
C GLU A 37 -10.07 6.90 -3.92
N ILE A 38 -9.51 7.12 -5.12
CA ILE A 38 -8.07 7.21 -5.33
C ILE A 38 -7.72 8.40 -6.23
N GLU A 39 -6.61 9.09 -5.93
CA GLU A 39 -6.11 10.27 -6.65
C GLU A 39 -4.59 10.37 -6.54
N ASP A 40 -3.90 10.73 -7.64
CA ASP A 40 -2.44 10.89 -7.66
C ASP A 40 -1.70 9.66 -7.11
N VAL A 41 -2.03 8.46 -7.60
CA VAL A 41 -1.54 7.18 -7.05
C VAL A 41 -0.92 6.30 -8.13
N ILE A 42 0.17 5.63 -7.77
CA ILE A 42 0.77 4.56 -8.58
C ILE A 42 0.59 3.23 -7.84
N PHE A 43 -0.05 2.27 -8.50
CA PHE A 43 -0.05 0.86 -8.10
C PHE A 43 0.84 0.08 -9.06
N GLN A 44 1.81 -0.65 -8.53
CA GLN A 44 2.74 -1.46 -9.36
C GLN A 44 2.05 -2.65 -10.02
N GLY A 45 1.24 -3.37 -9.27
CA GLY A 45 0.50 -4.51 -9.81
C GLY A 45 -0.04 -5.45 -8.73
N TYR A 46 -0.95 -6.31 -9.10
CA TYR A 46 -1.52 -7.38 -8.27
C TYR A 46 -2.11 -6.93 -6.93
N SER A 47 -2.29 -5.63 -6.75
CA SER A 47 -2.66 -5.01 -5.49
C SER A 47 -4.15 -4.66 -5.41
N ASN A 48 -4.68 -4.61 -4.20
CA ASN A 48 -6.09 -4.43 -3.94
C ASN A 48 -6.37 -3.23 -3.05
N LYS A 49 -7.23 -2.33 -3.51
CA LYS A 49 -7.99 -1.39 -2.71
C LYS A 49 -9.46 -1.49 -3.13
N GLN A 50 -10.11 -2.61 -2.79
CA GLN A 50 -11.44 -2.95 -3.34
C GLN A 50 -12.60 -2.24 -2.65
N HIS A 51 -12.40 -1.73 -1.44
CA HIS A 51 -13.44 -1.19 -0.59
C HIS A 51 -13.32 0.33 -0.43
N ASP A 52 -14.28 0.95 0.22
CA ASP A 52 -14.29 2.37 0.52
C ASP A 52 -13.05 2.82 1.31
N GLY A 53 -12.84 4.11 1.36
CA GLY A 53 -11.69 4.79 1.90
C GLY A 53 -10.95 5.60 0.83
N PHE A 54 -10.23 6.63 1.26
CA PHE A 54 -9.44 7.52 0.41
C PHE A 54 -7.97 7.09 0.36
N LEU A 55 -7.38 7.13 -0.82
CA LEU A 55 -5.93 6.96 -1.02
C LEU A 55 -5.44 8.02 -2.02
N GLY A 56 -4.62 8.95 -1.53
CA GLY A 56 -4.07 10.05 -2.31
C GLY A 56 -2.55 10.15 -2.25
N HIS A 57 -1.93 10.69 -3.31
CA HIS A 57 -0.51 11.00 -3.45
C HIS A 57 0.42 9.87 -2.98
N SER A 58 0.12 8.63 -3.39
CA SER A 58 0.70 7.42 -2.82
C SER A 58 1.36 6.52 -3.87
N TYR A 59 2.33 5.74 -3.41
CA TYR A 59 2.97 4.68 -4.18
C TYR A 59 2.74 3.34 -3.51
N ILE A 60 2.16 2.40 -4.23
CA ILE A 60 1.74 1.09 -3.74
C ILE A 60 2.49 0.01 -4.51
N GLY A 61 3.27 -0.77 -3.80
CA GLY A 61 4.03 -1.89 -4.33
C GLY A 61 3.14 -3.02 -4.89
N GLU A 62 3.76 -4.11 -5.24
CA GLU A 62 3.05 -5.31 -5.70
C GLU A 62 2.48 -6.13 -4.53
N TRP A 63 1.42 -6.87 -4.80
CA TRP A 63 0.82 -7.80 -3.84
C TRP A 63 0.33 -7.14 -2.54
N VAL A 64 0.07 -5.84 -2.57
CA VAL A 64 -0.49 -5.09 -1.43
C VAL A 64 -1.99 -5.34 -1.32
N ASN A 65 -2.49 -5.44 -0.09
CA ASN A 65 -3.92 -5.53 0.16
C ASN A 65 -4.38 -4.53 1.22
N LEU A 66 -5.09 -3.51 0.79
CA LEU A 66 -5.69 -2.52 1.69
C LEU A 66 -7.05 -3.02 2.17
N GLY A 67 -7.19 -3.16 3.49
CA GLY A 67 -8.45 -3.53 4.13
C GLY A 67 -9.55 -2.48 3.92
N ALA A 68 -10.80 -2.88 4.14
CA ALA A 68 -11.93 -1.99 3.99
C ALA A 68 -11.77 -0.73 4.84
N ASN A 69 -12.17 0.42 4.28
CA ASN A 69 -12.08 1.72 4.93
C ASN A 69 -10.64 2.12 5.36
N THR A 70 -9.62 1.59 4.68
CA THR A 70 -8.25 2.12 4.83
C THR A 70 -8.21 3.51 4.21
N ASN A 71 -7.76 4.49 4.98
CA ASN A 71 -7.62 5.88 4.56
C ASN A 71 -6.20 6.38 4.80
N ASN A 72 -5.69 7.22 3.91
CA ASN A 72 -4.51 8.01 4.19
C ASN A 72 -4.82 9.50 4.17
N SER A 73 -4.08 10.27 4.97
CA SER A 73 -3.95 11.71 4.80
C SER A 73 -2.81 11.97 3.82
N ASP A 74 -2.98 12.91 2.93
CA ASP A 74 -1.97 13.35 1.97
C ASP A 74 -1.65 14.84 2.07
N LEU A 75 -2.40 15.59 2.89
CA LEU A 75 -2.22 17.01 3.19
C LEU A 75 -2.28 17.22 4.70
N LYS A 76 -1.34 17.96 5.27
CA LYS A 76 -1.39 18.34 6.68
C LYS A 76 -2.48 19.38 6.93
N ASN A 77 -3.12 19.32 8.10
CA ASN A 77 -4.12 20.31 8.51
C ASN A 77 -3.57 21.74 8.58
N ASN A 78 -2.28 21.91 8.81
CA ASN A 78 -1.61 23.21 8.83
C ASN A 78 -1.02 23.63 7.48
N TYR A 79 -1.27 22.87 6.42
CA TYR A 79 -0.79 23.10 5.05
C TYR A 79 0.75 23.18 4.90
N GLY A 80 1.50 22.77 5.92
CA GLY A 80 2.96 22.80 5.91
C GLY A 80 3.58 21.65 5.10
N SER A 81 4.88 21.77 4.82
CA SER A 81 5.67 20.72 4.17
C SER A 81 5.63 19.40 4.94
N ILE A 82 5.58 18.29 4.19
CA ILE A 82 5.53 16.94 4.75
C ILE A 82 6.96 16.45 4.96
N ARG A 83 7.19 15.81 6.11
CA ARG A 83 8.44 15.14 6.46
C ARG A 83 8.27 13.65 6.32
N LEU A 84 9.26 12.98 5.77
CA LEU A 84 9.39 11.53 5.82
C LEU A 84 10.29 11.15 6.99
N ASN A 85 9.88 10.14 7.72
CA ASN A 85 10.72 9.47 8.70
C ASN A 85 11.12 8.13 8.10
N ILE A 86 12.42 7.88 7.97
CA ILE A 86 12.95 6.60 7.47
C ILE A 86 14.01 6.18 8.49
N GLU A 87 13.70 5.16 9.26
CA GLU A 87 14.54 4.78 10.41
C GLU A 87 14.81 6.01 11.30
N ASP A 88 16.07 6.34 11.54
CA ASP A 88 16.48 7.48 12.36
C ASP A 88 16.66 8.79 11.56
N LYS A 89 16.28 8.80 10.28
CA LYS A 89 16.48 9.95 9.39
C LYS A 89 15.17 10.68 9.14
N ILE A 90 15.21 12.01 9.26
CA ILE A 90 14.12 12.89 8.86
C ILE A 90 14.49 13.54 7.53
N ILE A 91 13.63 13.40 6.53
CA ILE A 91 13.79 13.99 5.20
C ILE A 91 12.74 15.09 5.02
N GLU A 92 13.20 16.33 4.83
CA GLU A 92 12.33 17.44 4.45
C GLU A 92 12.01 17.31 2.95
N THR A 93 10.76 17.03 2.62
CA THR A 93 10.38 16.77 1.22
C THR A 93 10.15 18.03 0.40
N GLY A 94 9.89 19.16 1.04
CA GLY A 94 9.42 20.38 0.38
C GLY A 94 8.03 20.25 -0.26
N LYS A 95 7.37 19.09 -0.12
CA LYS A 95 6.05 18.82 -0.70
C LYS A 95 4.93 19.12 0.28
N GLN A 96 3.88 19.75 -0.22
CA GLN A 96 2.65 19.99 0.52
C GLN A 96 1.72 18.77 0.50
N PHE A 97 1.74 18.01 -0.60
CA PHE A 97 0.97 16.78 -0.79
C PHE A 97 1.91 15.58 -0.88
N LEU A 98 1.72 14.62 0.02
CA LEU A 98 2.40 13.33 0.01
C LEU A 98 1.65 12.35 0.91
N GLY A 99 1.19 11.26 0.33
CA GLY A 99 0.47 10.20 1.02
C GLY A 99 1.40 9.12 1.57
N THR A 100 1.17 7.89 1.18
CA THR A 100 1.84 6.71 1.71
C THR A 100 2.69 6.02 0.65
N MET A 101 3.88 5.56 1.04
CA MET A 101 4.71 4.66 0.23
C MET A 101 4.69 3.28 0.86
N MET A 102 4.16 2.28 0.15
CA MET A 102 4.03 0.90 0.63
C MET A 102 4.93 -0.04 -0.16
N GLY A 103 5.72 -0.80 0.57
CA GLY A 103 6.45 -1.93 0.02
C GLY A 103 5.54 -3.12 -0.34
N ASP A 104 6.09 -4.03 -1.10
CA ASP A 104 5.39 -5.21 -1.60
C ASP A 104 4.87 -6.10 -0.46
N TYR A 105 3.83 -6.87 -0.73
CA TYR A 105 3.22 -7.82 0.22
C TYR A 105 2.65 -7.20 1.49
N THR A 106 2.56 -5.86 1.57
CA THR A 106 1.98 -5.15 2.73
C THR A 106 0.47 -5.35 2.78
N ARG A 107 -0.05 -5.46 3.99
CA ARG A 107 -1.49 -5.60 4.23
C ARG A 107 -1.94 -4.66 5.33
N THR A 108 -3.11 -4.06 5.16
CA THR A 108 -3.75 -3.29 6.21
C THR A 108 -5.04 -3.98 6.69
N GLY A 109 -5.30 -3.91 7.97
CA GLY A 109 -6.60 -4.25 8.54
C GLY A 109 -7.69 -3.27 8.12
N ILE A 110 -8.93 -3.58 8.48
CA ILE A 110 -10.07 -2.68 8.26
C ILE A 110 -9.92 -1.40 9.07
N SER A 111 -10.36 -0.27 8.50
CA SER A 111 -10.33 1.06 9.12
C SER A 111 -8.92 1.53 9.54
N THR A 112 -7.89 1.09 8.85
CA THR A 112 -6.52 1.57 9.08
C THR A 112 -6.42 3.04 8.68
N MET A 113 -5.88 3.88 9.57
CA MET A 113 -5.64 5.30 9.36
C MET A 113 -4.14 5.57 9.20
N LEU A 114 -3.74 6.03 8.01
CA LEU A 114 -2.37 6.35 7.67
C LEU A 114 -2.18 7.88 7.63
N ASN A 115 -1.07 8.35 8.16
CA ASN A 115 -0.75 9.79 8.19
C ASN A 115 -0.07 10.23 6.88
N THR A 116 0.06 11.55 6.69
CA THR A 116 0.87 12.13 5.60
C THR A 116 2.30 11.62 5.65
N GLY A 117 2.84 11.22 4.50
CA GLY A 117 4.22 10.76 4.38
C GLY A 117 4.52 9.49 5.18
N THR A 118 3.56 8.58 5.31
CA THR A 118 3.80 7.27 5.94
C THR A 118 4.61 6.39 5.00
N ILE A 119 5.69 5.81 5.51
CA ILE A 119 6.52 4.82 4.82
C ILE A 119 6.32 3.46 5.46
N ILE A 120 6.00 2.48 4.65
CA ILE A 120 5.71 1.11 5.08
C ILE A 120 6.60 0.15 4.33
N GLY A 121 7.39 -0.59 5.06
CA GLY A 121 8.30 -1.59 4.50
C GLY A 121 7.59 -2.82 3.94
N LEU A 122 8.35 -3.65 3.27
CA LEU A 122 7.89 -4.88 2.64
C LEU A 122 7.27 -5.84 3.66
N GLY A 123 6.17 -6.48 3.29
CA GLY A 123 5.58 -7.58 4.06
C GLY A 123 4.95 -7.19 5.40
N ALA A 124 4.84 -5.90 5.71
CA ALA A 124 4.22 -5.44 6.94
C ALA A 124 2.72 -5.77 6.97
N ASN A 125 2.22 -6.16 8.12
CA ASN A 125 0.80 -6.39 8.38
C ASN A 125 0.32 -5.41 9.46
N ILE A 126 -0.47 -4.42 9.05
CA ILE A 126 -0.80 -3.24 9.83
C ILE A 126 -2.24 -3.34 10.32
N PHE A 127 -2.43 -3.27 11.62
CA PHE A 127 -3.74 -3.26 12.25
C PHE A 127 -3.65 -2.62 13.64
N GLY A 128 -4.80 -2.26 14.18
CA GLY A 128 -4.91 -1.59 15.48
C GLY A 128 -5.62 -0.25 15.37
N ALA A 129 -6.07 0.27 16.49
CA ALA A 129 -6.82 1.52 16.56
C ALA A 129 -5.92 2.76 16.42
N GLY A 130 -6.51 3.84 15.93
CA GLY A 130 -5.84 5.14 15.81
C GLY A 130 -4.92 5.26 14.60
N PHE A 131 -4.25 6.40 14.51
CA PHE A 131 -3.25 6.62 13.47
C PHE A 131 -2.05 5.69 13.65
N GLN A 132 -1.60 5.14 12.54
CA GLN A 132 -0.39 4.33 12.51
C GLN A 132 0.86 5.22 12.53
N ASP A 133 2.00 4.64 12.89
CA ASP A 133 3.28 5.31 12.87
C ASP A 133 3.67 5.74 11.45
N LYS A 134 4.47 6.80 11.33
CA LYS A 134 4.92 7.31 10.02
C LYS A 134 5.97 6.45 9.35
N TYR A 135 6.70 5.69 10.11
CA TYR A 135 7.63 4.67 9.61
C TYR A 135 7.26 3.32 10.20
N ILE A 136 6.99 2.37 9.34
CA ILE A 136 6.65 0.99 9.68
C ILE A 136 7.67 0.10 9.00
N PRO A 137 8.55 -0.56 9.74
CA PRO A 137 9.61 -1.38 9.15
C PRO A 137 9.06 -2.61 8.42
N SER A 138 9.91 -3.18 7.59
CA SER A 138 9.57 -4.41 6.86
C SER A 138 9.24 -5.54 7.83
N PHE A 139 8.27 -6.37 7.43
CA PHE A 139 7.83 -7.56 8.18
C PHE A 139 7.22 -7.27 9.55
N GLN A 140 6.87 -6.03 9.84
CA GLN A 140 6.18 -5.69 11.09
C GLN A 140 4.80 -6.36 11.15
N TRP A 141 4.42 -6.83 12.34
CA TRP A 141 3.10 -7.40 12.64
C TRP A 141 2.43 -6.58 13.74
N GLY A 142 1.39 -5.85 13.39
CA GLY A 142 0.79 -4.86 14.30
C GLY A 142 1.78 -3.75 14.67
N ARG A 143 1.86 -3.40 15.95
CA ARG A 143 2.75 -2.33 16.42
C ARG A 143 4.09 -2.81 16.96
N ASP A 144 4.08 -3.94 17.68
CA ASP A 144 5.18 -4.31 18.56
C ASP A 144 5.82 -5.66 18.20
N SER A 145 5.37 -6.28 17.11
CA SER A 145 5.84 -7.61 16.74
C SER A 145 6.41 -7.65 15.33
N ARG A 146 7.16 -8.68 15.03
CA ARG A 146 7.62 -9.02 13.69
C ARG A 146 6.96 -10.32 13.25
N THR A 147 6.59 -10.44 11.99
CA THR A 147 6.08 -11.70 11.45
C THR A 147 7.17 -12.78 11.43
N GLU A 148 6.77 -14.04 11.52
CA GLU A 148 7.69 -15.17 11.34
C GLU A 148 7.90 -15.42 9.82
N LEU A 149 9.13 -15.74 9.43
CA LEU A 149 9.50 -15.92 8.02
C LEU A 149 8.60 -16.95 7.31
N ASP A 150 8.43 -18.13 7.92
CA ASP A 150 7.63 -19.19 7.30
C ASP A 150 6.17 -18.78 7.10
N LYS A 151 5.60 -18.08 8.07
CA LYS A 151 4.22 -17.55 7.97
C LYS A 151 4.10 -16.47 6.91
N PHE A 152 5.11 -15.62 6.78
CA PHE A 152 5.17 -14.62 5.71
C PHE A 152 5.23 -15.27 4.33
N LEU A 153 6.17 -16.19 4.12
CA LEU A 153 6.35 -16.90 2.85
C LEU A 153 5.10 -17.68 2.45
N LEU A 154 4.52 -18.43 3.37
CA LEU A 154 3.26 -19.15 3.12
C LEU A 154 2.13 -18.21 2.72
N THR A 155 2.04 -17.05 3.36
CA THR A 155 1.03 -16.04 3.02
C THR A 155 1.26 -15.48 1.62
N ALA A 156 2.49 -15.13 1.28
CA ALA A 156 2.85 -14.63 -0.05
C ALA A 156 2.58 -15.68 -1.15
N GLU A 157 2.91 -16.94 -0.91
CA GLU A 157 2.56 -18.05 -1.82
C GLU A 157 1.04 -18.16 -2.04
N ASN A 158 0.25 -18.07 -0.96
CA ASN A 158 -1.21 -18.11 -1.04
C ASN A 158 -1.79 -16.91 -1.80
N MET A 159 -1.21 -15.72 -1.63
CA MET A 159 -1.61 -14.52 -2.38
C MET A 159 -1.39 -14.71 -3.88
N LYS A 160 -0.22 -15.22 -4.27
CA LYS A 160 0.11 -15.52 -5.66
C LYS A 160 -0.79 -16.62 -6.26
N LYS A 161 -0.98 -17.70 -5.53
CA LYS A 161 -1.85 -18.82 -5.95
C LYS A 161 -3.28 -18.36 -6.26
N ARG A 162 -3.84 -17.44 -5.48
CA ARG A 162 -5.18 -16.86 -5.72
C ARG A 162 -5.27 -16.05 -7.02
N ARG A 163 -4.15 -15.69 -7.62
CA ARG A 163 -4.04 -14.96 -8.89
C ARG A 163 -3.52 -15.83 -10.03
N GLY A 164 -3.44 -17.15 -9.82
CA GLY A 164 -2.91 -18.08 -10.81
C GLY A 164 -1.38 -18.04 -10.97
N ASN A 165 -0.69 -17.34 -10.08
CA ASN A 165 0.77 -17.21 -10.08
C ASN A 165 1.41 -18.15 -9.07
N LYS A 166 2.68 -18.46 -9.30
CA LYS A 166 3.52 -19.23 -8.38
C LYS A 166 4.69 -18.36 -7.91
N MET A 167 5.11 -18.56 -6.70
CA MET A 167 6.38 -17.99 -6.20
C MET A 167 7.53 -18.83 -6.79
N SER A 168 8.51 -18.17 -7.41
CA SER A 168 9.71 -18.87 -7.88
C SER A 168 10.68 -19.15 -6.74
N TYR A 169 11.63 -20.04 -6.97
CA TYR A 169 12.68 -20.31 -5.99
C TYR A 169 13.54 -19.09 -5.72
N GLU A 170 13.87 -18.36 -6.77
CA GLU A 170 14.68 -17.13 -6.69
C GLU A 170 13.97 -16.04 -5.89
N GLU A 171 12.67 -15.87 -6.12
CA GLU A 171 11.86 -14.91 -5.36
C GLU A 171 11.80 -15.29 -3.88
N LYS A 172 11.58 -16.58 -3.57
CA LYS A 172 11.57 -17.07 -2.20
C LYS A 172 12.91 -16.85 -1.51
N ALA A 173 14.02 -17.16 -2.19
CA ALA A 173 15.37 -16.95 -1.67
C ALA A 173 15.65 -15.45 -1.44
N PHE A 174 15.22 -14.59 -2.37
CA PHE A 174 15.36 -13.14 -2.22
C PHE A 174 14.57 -12.59 -1.02
N LEU A 175 13.30 -12.98 -0.86
CA LEU A 175 12.47 -12.59 0.26
C LEU A 175 13.04 -13.08 1.60
N THR A 176 13.57 -14.30 1.63
CA THR A 176 14.27 -14.84 2.82
C THR A 176 15.46 -13.98 3.19
N LYS A 177 16.32 -13.65 2.22
CA LYS A 177 17.49 -12.79 2.44
C LYS A 177 17.09 -11.39 2.95
N LEU A 178 16.02 -10.80 2.41
CA LEU A 178 15.52 -9.51 2.90
C LEU A 178 14.98 -9.58 4.33
N PHE A 179 14.44 -10.73 4.70
CA PHE A 179 13.93 -10.94 6.07
C PHE A 179 15.07 -11.07 7.09
N GLU A 180 16.19 -11.67 6.71
CA GLU A 180 17.35 -11.91 7.57
C GLU A 180 18.23 -10.68 7.80
N ASN A 181 18.14 -9.68 6.92
CA ASN A 181 18.86 -8.39 7.04
C ASN A 181 18.07 -7.36 7.85
#